data_70e96e88e5da0b81bd792cbff9e2b1a1
#
_entry.id   70e96e88e5da0b81bd792cbff9e2b1a1
#
_cell.length_a   1.000
_cell.length_b   1.000
_cell.length_c   1.000
_cell.angle_alpha   90.00
_cell.angle_beta   90.00
_cell.angle_gamma   90.00
#
_symmetry.space_group_name_H-M   'P 1'
#
loop_
_entity.id
_entity.type
_entity.pdbx_description
1 polymer ?
#
loop_
_entity_poly.entity_id
_entity_poly.type
_entity_poly.pdbx_seq_one_letter_code
_entity_poly.pdbx_strand_id
1 'polypeptide(L)'
;MITIDAQISDAFPGTKRSKGNGAPDDGEAPVIVSLVEAAMQMFTAAIDALPDTNDAEFSNRAKVILAGLRKLQTALTKAASRGRATPSVIVSLSGVRTRYDDLMAMAAEAPGATLGQQLYAVRRRAKLSAQETANGAGLTAELLDAIEADEIPTDDEAARIKELLAALGG
;
A
#
# COMPACT_ATOMS: atom_id res chain seq x y z
N MET A 1 -84.15 -7.68 9.14
CA MET A 1 -83.07 -8.64 9.43
C MET A 1 -82.00 -8.45 8.35
N ILE A 2 -80.96 -7.78 8.70
CA ILE A 2 -79.88 -7.47 7.78
C ILE A 2 -78.74 -8.34 8.18
N THR A 3 -78.40 -9.28 7.34
CA THR A 3 -77.20 -10.10 7.50
C THR A 3 -76.05 -9.37 6.82
N ILE A 4 -75.14 -8.86 7.59
CA ILE A 4 -73.88 -8.26 7.06
C ILE A 4 -72.87 -9.36 7.01
N ASP A 5 -72.62 -9.82 5.83
CA ASP A 5 -71.51 -10.73 5.55
C ASP A 5 -70.25 -9.88 5.33
N ALA A 6 -69.44 -9.83 6.34
CA ALA A 6 -68.17 -9.11 6.28
C ALA A 6 -67.10 -10.10 5.80
N GLN A 7 -66.91 -10.20 4.53
CA GLN A 7 -65.71 -10.80 3.98
C GLN A 7 -64.63 -9.74 3.83
N ILE A 8 -63.83 -9.64 4.84
CA ILE A 8 -62.53 -8.98 4.74
C ILE A 8 -61.54 -10.05 4.31
N SER A 9 -61.37 -10.18 3.03
CA SER A 9 -60.30 -10.99 2.49
C SER A 9 -59.04 -10.16 2.51
N ASP A 10 -58.19 -10.54 3.43
CA ASP A 10 -56.81 -10.08 3.49
C ASP A 10 -56.07 -10.33 2.19
N ALA A 11 -55.81 -9.28 1.49
CA ALA A 11 -54.74 -9.27 0.51
C ALA A 11 -53.65 -8.30 0.97
N PHE A 12 -52.85 -8.74 1.93
CA PHE A 12 -51.53 -8.20 2.05
C PHE A 12 -50.68 -8.85 0.97
N PRO A 13 -50.28 -8.13 -0.06
CA PRO A 13 -49.23 -8.63 -0.93
C PRO A 13 -47.97 -8.69 -0.07
N GLY A 14 -47.52 -9.91 0.18
CA GLY A 14 -46.24 -10.15 0.82
C GLY A 14 -45.18 -9.26 0.16
N THR A 15 -44.64 -8.40 0.93
CA THR A 15 -43.35 -7.76 0.61
C THR A 15 -42.40 -8.87 0.31
N LYS A 16 -42.20 -9.17 -0.96
CA LYS A 16 -41.03 -9.87 -1.42
C LYS A 16 -39.89 -9.02 -0.92
N ARG A 17 -39.29 -9.45 0.19
CA ARG A 17 -37.92 -9.08 0.51
C ARG A 17 -37.17 -9.38 -0.76
N SER A 18 -36.87 -8.34 -1.51
CA SER A 18 -35.79 -8.37 -2.48
C SER A 18 -34.65 -9.01 -1.72
N LYS A 19 -34.27 -10.22 -2.11
CA LYS A 19 -32.95 -10.73 -1.78
C LYS A 19 -32.03 -9.66 -2.32
N GLY A 20 -31.59 -8.79 -1.41
CA GLY A 20 -30.46 -7.96 -1.69
C GLY A 20 -29.43 -8.91 -2.27
N ASN A 21 -28.92 -8.58 -3.44
CA ASN A 21 -27.73 -9.21 -3.97
C ASN A 21 -26.80 -9.38 -2.80
N GLY A 22 -26.70 -10.60 -2.29
CA GLY A 22 -25.67 -10.97 -1.36
C GLY A 22 -24.40 -10.49 -2.00
N ALA A 23 -23.63 -9.73 -1.26
CA ALA A 23 -22.36 -9.25 -1.75
C ALA A 23 -21.64 -10.44 -2.38
N PRO A 24 -21.20 -10.36 -3.65
CA PRO A 24 -20.58 -11.48 -4.34
C PRO A 24 -19.20 -11.86 -3.77
N ASP A 25 -18.84 -11.34 -2.61
CA ASP A 25 -17.48 -11.28 -2.15
C ASP A 25 -17.08 -12.25 -1.04
N ASP A 26 -17.99 -13.10 -0.54
CA ASP A 26 -17.63 -14.07 0.51
C ASP A 26 -16.60 -15.12 0.04
N GLY A 27 -16.35 -15.22 -1.27
CA GLY A 27 -15.34 -16.10 -1.86
C GLY A 27 -14.07 -15.41 -2.36
N GLU A 28 -14.12 -14.12 -2.75
CA GLU A 28 -12.96 -13.41 -3.31
C GLU A 28 -12.00 -12.90 -2.23
N ALA A 29 -12.49 -12.34 -1.13
CA ALA A 29 -11.65 -11.81 -0.07
C ALA A 29 -10.74 -12.86 0.57
N PRO A 30 -11.19 -14.08 0.92
CA PRO A 30 -10.31 -15.15 1.40
C PRO A 30 -9.26 -15.57 0.37
N VAL A 31 -9.60 -15.60 -0.92
CA VAL A 31 -8.65 -15.94 -2.00
C VAL A 31 -7.58 -14.85 -2.11
N ILE A 32 -7.97 -13.58 -2.10
CA ILE A 32 -7.03 -12.45 -2.12
C ILE A 32 -6.09 -12.53 -0.92
N VAL A 33 -6.59 -12.75 0.29
CA VAL A 33 -5.78 -12.86 1.50
C VAL A 33 -4.79 -14.03 1.38
N SER A 34 -5.23 -15.20 0.95
CA SER A 34 -4.35 -16.37 0.77
C SER A 34 -3.25 -16.12 -0.26
N LEU A 35 -3.55 -15.45 -1.37
CA LEU A 35 -2.56 -15.07 -2.37
C LEU A 35 -1.55 -14.06 -1.82
N VAL A 36 -2.02 -13.08 -1.05
CA VAL A 36 -1.14 -12.10 -0.39
C VAL A 36 -0.26 -12.77 0.64
N GLU A 37 -0.78 -13.67 1.46
CA GLU A 37 0.00 -14.43 2.44
C GLU A 37 1.09 -15.26 1.77
N ALA A 38 0.79 -15.96 0.68
CA ALA A 38 1.77 -16.69 -0.10
C ALA A 38 2.86 -15.76 -0.68
N ALA A 39 2.47 -14.63 -1.25
CA ALA A 39 3.40 -13.63 -1.76
C ALA A 39 4.27 -13.05 -0.64
N MET A 40 3.70 -12.77 0.53
CA MET A 40 4.44 -12.25 1.68
C MET A 40 5.44 -13.26 2.24
N GLN A 41 5.13 -14.55 2.22
CA GLN A 41 6.11 -15.60 2.57
C GLN A 41 7.30 -15.60 1.61
N MET A 42 7.05 -15.45 0.30
CA MET A 42 8.11 -15.36 -0.70
C MET A 42 8.97 -14.10 -0.49
N PHE A 43 8.35 -12.94 -0.24
CA PHE A 43 9.10 -11.71 0.02
C PHE A 43 9.89 -11.80 1.33
N THR A 44 9.33 -12.38 2.39
CA THR A 44 10.05 -12.60 3.65
C THR A 44 11.28 -13.47 3.42
N ALA A 45 11.14 -14.60 2.73
CA ALA A 45 12.26 -15.48 2.40
C ALA A 45 13.31 -14.76 1.55
N ALA A 46 12.91 -13.93 0.60
CA ALA A 46 13.83 -13.14 -0.23
C ALA A 46 14.58 -12.07 0.58
N ILE A 47 13.91 -11.43 1.54
CA ILE A 47 14.52 -10.45 2.45
C ILE A 47 15.52 -11.14 3.37
N ASP A 48 15.15 -12.29 3.93
CA ASP A 48 16.02 -13.08 4.83
C ASP A 48 17.27 -13.61 4.10
N ALA A 49 17.19 -13.79 2.78
CA ALA A 49 18.29 -14.21 1.92
C ALA A 49 19.11 -13.03 1.36
N LEU A 50 18.82 -11.79 1.75
CA LEU A 50 19.63 -10.65 1.33
C LEU A 50 21.05 -10.76 1.94
N PRO A 51 22.08 -10.38 1.19
CA PRO A 51 23.42 -10.26 1.76
C PRO A 51 23.49 -9.06 2.72
N ASP A 52 24.63 -8.89 3.38
CA ASP A 52 24.89 -7.71 4.20
C ASP A 52 24.70 -6.41 3.40
N THR A 53 24.26 -5.36 4.06
CA THR A 53 24.00 -4.05 3.43
C THR A 53 25.25 -3.45 2.76
N ASN A 54 26.45 -3.84 3.20
CA ASN A 54 27.73 -3.44 2.59
C ASN A 54 28.14 -4.28 1.37
N ASP A 55 27.41 -5.36 1.09
CA ASP A 55 27.66 -6.19 -0.08
C ASP A 55 27.18 -5.49 -1.35
N ALA A 56 27.97 -5.57 -2.43
CA ALA A 56 27.65 -4.95 -3.71
C ALA A 56 26.34 -5.47 -4.32
N GLU A 57 25.93 -6.69 -4.01
CA GLU A 57 24.69 -7.31 -4.50
C GLU A 57 23.45 -6.89 -3.71
N PHE A 58 23.60 -6.33 -2.49
CA PHE A 58 22.48 -5.96 -1.65
C PHE A 58 21.51 -5.03 -2.36
N SER A 59 22.00 -3.90 -2.87
CA SER A 59 21.17 -2.87 -3.50
C SER A 59 20.40 -3.41 -4.71
N ASN A 60 21.02 -4.24 -5.54
CA ASN A 60 20.37 -4.84 -6.70
C ASN A 60 19.25 -5.79 -6.30
N ARG A 61 19.47 -6.62 -5.30
CA ARG A 61 18.47 -7.58 -4.80
C ARG A 61 17.34 -6.86 -4.06
N ALA A 62 17.67 -5.92 -3.19
CA ALA A 62 16.68 -5.12 -2.46
C ALA A 62 15.74 -4.34 -3.41
N LYS A 63 16.29 -3.78 -4.50
CA LYS A 63 15.52 -3.09 -5.53
C LYS A 63 14.41 -3.96 -6.14
N VAL A 64 14.71 -5.20 -6.46
CA VAL A 64 13.73 -6.14 -7.03
C VAL A 64 12.62 -6.45 -6.03
N ILE A 65 12.97 -6.69 -4.78
CA ILE A 65 12.00 -6.97 -3.71
C ILE A 65 11.11 -5.75 -3.46
N LEU A 66 11.70 -4.57 -3.36
CA LEU A 66 10.97 -3.31 -3.18
C LEU A 66 9.97 -3.04 -4.32
N ALA A 67 10.37 -3.31 -5.56
CA ALA A 67 9.47 -3.18 -6.70
C ALA A 67 8.28 -4.15 -6.62
N GLY A 68 8.50 -5.38 -6.19
CA GLY A 68 7.47 -6.37 -5.96
C GLY A 68 6.51 -5.98 -4.84
N LEU A 69 7.02 -5.52 -3.71
CA LEU A 69 6.22 -5.04 -2.57
C LEU A 69 5.35 -3.83 -2.96
N ARG A 70 5.88 -2.89 -3.76
CA ARG A 70 5.11 -1.76 -4.28
C ARG A 70 3.95 -2.20 -5.15
N LYS A 71 4.16 -3.15 -6.05
CA LYS A 71 3.09 -3.70 -6.90
C LYS A 71 2.00 -4.34 -6.05
N LEU A 72 2.37 -5.12 -5.04
CA LEU A 72 1.43 -5.75 -4.13
C LEU A 72 0.65 -4.72 -3.31
N GLN A 73 1.33 -3.70 -2.78
CA GLN A 73 0.69 -2.59 -2.07
C GLN A 73 -0.32 -1.85 -2.94
N THR A 74 0.04 -1.53 -4.19
CA THR A 74 -0.85 -0.85 -5.15
C THR A 74 -2.09 -1.70 -5.43
N ALA A 75 -1.94 -3.00 -5.63
CA ALA A 75 -3.06 -3.91 -5.87
C ALA A 75 -4.00 -3.98 -4.66
N LEU A 76 -3.46 -4.08 -3.45
CA LEU A 76 -4.25 -4.11 -2.21
C LEU A 76 -4.94 -2.77 -1.94
N THR A 77 -4.26 -1.64 -2.16
CA THR A 77 -4.85 -0.31 -2.02
C THR A 77 -6.02 -0.13 -2.97
N LYS A 78 -5.87 -0.60 -4.22
CA LYS A 78 -6.94 -0.57 -5.22
C LYS A 78 -8.12 -1.49 -4.84
N ALA A 79 -7.85 -2.65 -4.28
CA ALA A 79 -8.90 -3.55 -3.77
C ALA A 79 -9.64 -2.90 -2.58
N ALA A 80 -8.92 -2.30 -1.65
CA ALA A 80 -9.51 -1.61 -0.50
C ALA A 80 -10.38 -0.41 -0.91
N SER A 81 -9.96 0.37 -1.89
CA SER A 81 -10.70 1.55 -2.36
C SER A 81 -11.98 1.22 -3.15
N ARG A 82 -12.09 0.01 -3.68
CA ARG A 82 -13.25 -0.45 -4.47
C ARG A 82 -14.35 -1.11 -3.63
N GLY A 83 -14.41 -0.85 -2.33
CA GLY A 83 -15.41 -1.43 -1.44
C GLY A 83 -15.13 -2.87 -1.02
N ARG A 84 -13.95 -3.39 -1.31
CA ARG A 84 -13.47 -4.72 -0.91
C ARG A 84 -12.56 -4.69 0.32
N ALA A 85 -12.69 -3.63 1.11
CA ALA A 85 -11.93 -3.43 2.32
C ALA A 85 -12.50 -4.27 3.47
N THR A 86 -12.23 -5.57 3.45
CA THR A 86 -12.45 -6.40 4.64
C THR A 86 -11.33 -6.15 5.66
N PRO A 87 -11.57 -6.38 6.97
CA PRO A 87 -10.52 -6.28 7.98
C PRO A 87 -9.26 -7.06 7.60
N SER A 88 -9.40 -8.25 7.02
CA SER A 88 -8.27 -9.08 6.58
C SER A 88 -7.46 -8.43 5.46
N VAL A 89 -8.10 -7.78 4.49
CA VAL A 89 -7.40 -7.02 3.42
C VAL A 89 -6.63 -5.84 4.00
N ILE A 90 -7.21 -5.14 4.98
CA ILE A 90 -6.52 -4.03 5.65
C ILE A 90 -5.31 -4.51 6.45
N VAL A 91 -5.43 -5.63 7.17
CA VAL A 91 -4.29 -6.25 7.89
C VAL A 91 -3.19 -6.64 6.90
N SER A 92 -3.54 -7.26 5.77
CA SER A 92 -2.59 -7.62 4.72
C SER A 92 -1.89 -6.39 4.15
N LEU A 93 -2.62 -5.32 3.87
CA LEU A 93 -2.06 -4.06 3.38
C LEU A 93 -1.09 -3.45 4.40
N SER A 94 -1.43 -3.46 5.68
CA SER A 94 -0.57 -3.01 6.77
C SER A 94 0.73 -3.83 6.83
N GLY A 95 0.64 -5.15 6.71
CA GLY A 95 1.81 -6.04 6.69
C GLY A 95 2.75 -5.77 5.51
N VAL A 96 2.20 -5.56 4.31
CA VAL A 96 2.98 -5.20 3.12
C VAL A 96 3.71 -3.87 3.32
N ARG A 97 3.03 -2.86 3.84
CA ARG A 97 3.61 -1.54 4.11
C ARG A 97 4.74 -1.62 5.13
N THR A 98 4.56 -2.36 6.20
CA THR A 98 5.62 -2.56 7.20
C THR A 98 6.87 -3.18 6.58
N ARG A 99 6.72 -4.25 5.79
CA ARG A 99 7.86 -4.87 5.09
C ARG A 99 8.55 -3.92 4.13
N TYR A 100 7.77 -3.11 3.41
CA TYR A 100 8.31 -2.10 2.51
C TYR A 100 9.09 -1.03 3.28
N ASP A 101 8.52 -0.50 4.36
CA ASP A 101 9.17 0.52 5.19
C ASP A 101 10.48 0.01 5.80
N ASP A 102 10.48 -1.21 6.32
CA ASP A 102 11.66 -1.84 6.92
C ASP A 102 12.78 -2.02 5.88
N LEU A 103 12.44 -2.53 4.70
CA LEU A 103 13.43 -2.73 3.64
C LEU A 103 13.95 -1.41 3.05
N MET A 104 13.09 -0.39 2.92
CA MET A 104 13.52 0.96 2.52
C MET A 104 14.47 1.57 3.53
N ALA A 105 14.23 1.38 4.83
CA ALA A 105 15.14 1.85 5.88
C ALA A 105 16.51 1.17 5.78
N MET A 106 16.55 -0.14 5.59
CA MET A 106 17.80 -0.88 5.37
C MET A 106 18.52 -0.41 4.11
N ALA A 107 17.79 -0.24 3.01
CA ALA A 107 18.37 0.20 1.74
C ALA A 107 18.94 1.63 1.82
N ALA A 108 18.32 2.50 2.60
CA ALA A 108 18.79 3.88 2.80
C ALA A 108 20.13 3.96 3.54
N GLU A 109 20.46 2.95 4.34
CA GLU A 109 21.74 2.87 5.08
C GLU A 109 22.86 2.20 4.26
N ALA A 110 22.51 1.54 3.16
CA ALA A 110 23.50 0.85 2.34
C ALA A 110 24.37 1.87 1.55
N PRO A 111 25.66 1.53 1.26
CA PRO A 111 26.53 2.39 0.45
C PRO A 111 25.96 2.68 -0.95
N GLY A 112 25.16 1.80 -1.50
CA GLY A 112 24.47 1.95 -2.79
C GLY A 112 23.09 2.61 -2.70
N ALA A 113 22.74 3.27 -1.60
CA ALA A 113 21.44 3.89 -1.40
C ALA A 113 21.17 4.97 -2.47
N THR A 114 19.98 4.91 -3.05
CA THR A 114 19.50 5.96 -3.96
C THR A 114 19.03 7.19 -3.17
N LEU A 115 18.98 8.35 -3.82
CA LEU A 115 18.39 9.54 -3.19
C LEU A 115 16.93 9.32 -2.78
N GLY A 116 16.17 8.59 -3.58
CA GLY A 116 14.79 8.25 -3.26
C GLY A 116 14.67 7.41 -1.98
N GLN A 117 15.55 6.43 -1.79
CA GLN A 117 15.59 5.62 -0.57
C GLN A 117 15.97 6.46 0.65
N GLN A 118 16.97 7.30 0.54
CA GLN A 118 17.38 8.21 1.61
C GLN A 118 16.26 9.19 1.98
N LEU A 119 15.62 9.78 0.97
CA LEU A 119 14.51 10.70 1.16
C LEU A 119 13.33 10.04 1.85
N TYR A 120 12.95 8.84 1.40
CA TYR A 120 11.89 8.06 2.02
C TYR A 120 12.16 7.80 3.51
N ALA A 121 13.35 7.30 3.85
CA ALA A 121 13.73 6.98 5.22
C ALA A 121 13.73 8.23 6.11
N VAL A 122 14.31 9.33 5.65
CA VAL A 122 14.35 10.61 6.38
C VAL A 122 12.93 11.17 6.58
N ARG A 123 12.12 11.19 5.53
CA ARG A 123 10.73 11.63 5.57
C ARG A 123 9.90 10.84 6.60
N ARG A 124 10.01 9.51 6.56
CA ARG A 124 9.30 8.62 7.51
C ARG A 124 9.75 8.85 8.94
N ARG A 125 11.05 9.01 9.18
CA ARG A 125 11.61 9.32 10.50
C ARG A 125 11.15 10.68 11.00
N ALA A 126 11.09 11.68 10.12
CA ALA A 126 10.58 13.02 10.42
C ALA A 126 9.05 13.09 10.51
N LYS A 127 8.34 11.99 10.22
CA LYS A 127 6.86 11.89 10.20
C LYS A 127 6.19 12.88 9.24
N LEU A 128 6.87 13.18 8.13
CA LEU A 128 6.35 14.04 7.08
C LEU A 128 5.56 13.23 6.04
N SER A 129 4.47 13.80 5.55
CA SER A 129 3.76 13.29 4.38
C SER A 129 4.56 13.51 3.09
N ALA A 130 4.21 12.79 2.02
CA ALA A 130 4.79 13.03 0.70
C ALA A 130 4.58 14.48 0.23
N GLN A 131 3.39 15.04 0.47
CA GLN A 131 3.06 16.42 0.09
C GLN A 131 3.91 17.45 0.85
N GLU A 132 4.07 17.31 2.17
CA GLU A 132 4.91 18.22 2.97
C GLU A 132 6.37 18.14 2.54
N THR A 133 6.87 16.96 2.27
CA THR A 133 8.23 16.72 1.82
C THR A 133 8.46 17.30 0.43
N ALA A 134 7.54 17.08 -0.50
CA ALA A 134 7.58 17.65 -1.84
C ALA A 134 7.59 19.17 -1.79
N ASN A 135 6.71 19.77 -1.00
CA ASN A 135 6.69 21.22 -0.79
C ASN A 135 8.04 21.75 -0.26
N GLY A 136 8.63 21.04 0.71
CA GLY A 136 9.93 21.40 1.29
C GLY A 136 11.08 21.33 0.28
N ALA A 137 11.02 20.42 -0.68
CA ALA A 137 12.01 20.28 -1.76
C ALA A 137 11.67 21.12 -3.02
N GLY A 138 10.52 21.80 -3.05
CA GLY A 138 10.06 22.50 -4.27
C GLY A 138 9.73 21.56 -5.42
N LEU A 139 9.22 20.35 -5.10
CA LEU A 139 8.80 19.32 -6.04
C LEU A 139 7.29 19.11 -5.99
N THR A 140 6.74 18.36 -6.95
CA THR A 140 5.37 17.87 -6.84
C THR A 140 5.35 16.54 -6.03
N ALA A 141 4.22 16.22 -5.41
CA ALA A 141 4.07 14.96 -4.66
C ALA A 141 4.23 13.76 -5.58
N GLU A 142 3.69 13.83 -6.81
CA GLU A 142 3.80 12.76 -7.81
C GLU A 142 5.26 12.48 -8.20
N LEU A 143 6.06 13.54 -8.38
CA LEU A 143 7.47 13.40 -8.70
C LEU A 143 8.25 12.83 -7.50
N LEU A 144 7.93 13.28 -6.30
CA LEU A 144 8.54 12.72 -5.09
C LEU A 144 8.23 11.24 -4.95
N ASP A 145 6.98 10.82 -5.14
CA ASP A 145 6.58 9.42 -5.10
C ASP A 145 7.29 8.59 -6.18
N ALA A 146 7.47 9.15 -7.38
CA ALA A 146 8.19 8.50 -8.46
C ALA A 146 9.69 8.32 -8.12
N ILE A 147 10.33 9.33 -7.54
CA ILE A 147 11.74 9.27 -7.12
C ILE A 147 11.92 8.26 -5.97
N GLU A 148 11.03 8.25 -4.99
CA GLU A 148 11.00 7.23 -3.93
C GLU A 148 10.73 5.83 -4.51
N ALA A 149 10.05 5.74 -5.65
CA ALA A 149 9.82 4.51 -6.39
C ALA A 149 10.93 4.14 -7.38
N ASP A 150 12.09 4.77 -7.27
CA ASP A 150 13.32 4.48 -8.04
C ASP A 150 13.43 5.20 -9.39
N GLU A 151 12.62 6.23 -9.63
CA GLU A 151 12.88 7.14 -10.74
C GLU A 151 14.15 7.98 -10.47
N ILE A 152 14.95 8.16 -11.50
CA ILE A 152 16.20 8.91 -11.37
C ILE A 152 15.88 10.41 -11.50
N PRO A 153 16.14 11.22 -10.45
CA PRO A 153 15.92 12.65 -10.50
C PRO A 153 16.91 13.33 -11.45
N THR A 154 16.52 14.46 -12.02
CA THR A 154 17.43 15.37 -12.72
C THR A 154 18.44 15.97 -11.73
N ASP A 155 19.51 16.58 -12.25
CA ASP A 155 20.55 17.20 -11.39
C ASP A 155 19.97 18.30 -10.49
N ASP A 156 19.04 19.11 -11.00
CA ASP A 156 18.36 20.16 -10.23
C ASP A 156 17.45 19.58 -9.13
N GLU A 157 16.67 18.59 -9.45
CA GLU A 157 15.82 17.86 -8.48
C GLU A 157 16.68 17.18 -7.41
N ALA A 158 17.77 16.55 -7.82
CA ALA A 158 18.72 15.92 -6.90
C ALA A 158 19.36 16.93 -5.94
N ALA A 159 19.69 18.12 -6.43
CA ALA A 159 20.25 19.20 -5.61
C ALA A 159 19.25 19.65 -4.53
N ARG A 160 17.99 19.87 -4.92
CA ARG A 160 16.91 20.26 -3.99
C ARG A 160 16.63 19.16 -2.94
N ILE A 161 16.64 17.89 -3.34
CA ILE A 161 16.48 16.76 -2.42
C ILE A 161 17.64 16.71 -1.42
N LYS A 162 18.88 16.89 -1.87
CA LYS A 162 20.05 16.90 -0.97
C LYS A 162 20.01 18.06 0.03
N GLU A 163 19.53 19.22 -0.39
CA GLU A 163 19.32 20.37 0.50
C GLU A 163 18.30 20.04 1.60
N LEU A 164 17.16 19.44 1.23
CA LEU A 164 16.15 19.02 2.19
C LEU A 164 16.68 17.94 3.13
N LEU A 165 17.39 16.93 2.61
CA LEU A 165 18.00 15.88 3.44
C LEU A 165 18.95 16.49 4.47
N ALA A 166 19.81 17.42 4.07
CA ALA A 166 20.72 18.11 4.99
C ALA A 166 19.95 18.89 6.07
N ALA A 167 18.86 19.57 5.70
CA ALA A 167 18.02 20.31 6.65
C ALA A 167 17.31 19.39 7.68
N LEU A 168 16.99 18.15 7.27
CA LEU A 168 16.33 17.15 8.14
C LEU A 168 17.32 16.30 8.93
N GLY A 169 18.62 16.55 8.82
CA GLY A 169 19.67 15.83 9.53
C GLY A 169 19.93 14.44 8.96
N GLY A 170 19.78 14.29 7.65
CA GLY A 170 20.09 13.07 6.88
C GLY A 170 21.48 13.11 6.30
#